data_3619672fd186cbbfbf1aeb9d027d49e9
#
_entry.id   3619672fd186cbbfbf1aeb9d027d49e9
#
_cell.length_a   1.000
_cell.length_b   1.000
_cell.length_c   1.000
_cell.angle_alpha   90.00
_cell.angle_beta   90.00
_cell.angle_gamma   90.00
#
_symmetry.space_group_name_H-M   'P 1'
#
loop_
_entity.id
_entity.type
_entity.pdbx_description
1 polymer ?
#
loop_
_entity_poly.entity_id
_entity_poly.type
_entity_poly.pdbx_seq_one_letter_code
_entity_poly.pdbx_strand_id
1 'polypeptide(L)'
;MSTWQQWLQHPEKVWVRKCLFYIHLWVGAGVGLYIVLMSMTGSIIVFRNELEKAPFLVSSVEWIVDLHENLLFGRNGRFVNGIGATSLILLCLTGAVIWWPGISNWRRALTVNWRSFFARFSWDLHSALGFWSFPFVLMWGISGSYFSFPQAFNAVFGFVDPSDHFTDQTLNWLSLLHFGRFGWFAEAVWTLLGLVPALLSFTGVFLCCRRVILKAPSVRPY
;
A
#
# COMPACT_ATOMS: atom_id res chain seq x y z
N MET A 1 21.98 -26.31 -9.85
CA MET A 1 21.80 -25.01 -9.16
C MET A 1 20.90 -25.22 -7.94
N SER A 2 21.29 -24.73 -6.76
CA SER A 2 20.40 -24.73 -5.60
C SER A 2 19.21 -23.77 -5.85
N THR A 3 18.11 -23.98 -5.14
CA THR A 3 16.92 -23.09 -5.23
C THR A 3 17.28 -21.64 -4.93
N TRP A 4 18.21 -21.42 -4.01
CA TRP A 4 18.75 -20.10 -3.67
C TRP A 4 19.52 -19.43 -4.82
N GLN A 5 20.39 -20.17 -5.50
CA GLN A 5 21.11 -19.67 -6.68
C GLN A 5 20.14 -19.34 -7.82
N GLN A 6 19.11 -20.16 -7.99
CA GLN A 6 18.07 -19.91 -8.97
C GLN A 6 17.28 -18.62 -8.64
N TRP A 7 16.95 -18.39 -7.37
CA TRP A 7 16.30 -17.15 -6.93
C TRP A 7 17.16 -15.91 -7.20
N LEU A 8 18.45 -15.99 -6.94
CA LEU A 8 19.35 -14.86 -7.13
C LEU A 8 19.59 -14.50 -8.61
N GLN A 9 19.72 -15.50 -9.49
CA GLN A 9 20.11 -15.31 -10.89
C GLN A 9 18.94 -15.35 -11.86
N HIS A 10 17.98 -16.24 -11.62
CA HIS A 10 16.83 -16.53 -12.49
C HIS A 10 15.52 -16.59 -11.71
N PRO A 11 15.12 -15.50 -11.01
CA PRO A 11 13.91 -15.50 -10.17
C PRO A 11 12.63 -15.80 -10.96
N GLU A 12 12.61 -15.55 -12.26
CA GLU A 12 11.49 -15.81 -13.16
C GLU A 12 11.16 -17.32 -13.31
N LYS A 13 12.10 -18.19 -12.99
CA LYS A 13 11.93 -19.66 -13.06
C LYS A 13 11.36 -20.27 -11.79
N VAL A 14 11.34 -19.52 -10.68
CA VAL A 14 10.88 -20.01 -9.37
C VAL A 14 9.34 -20.01 -9.33
N TRP A 15 8.73 -21.19 -9.11
CA TRP A 15 7.28 -21.36 -9.16
C TRP A 15 6.55 -20.57 -8.06
N VAL A 16 7.13 -20.50 -6.85
CA VAL A 16 6.56 -19.71 -5.73
C VAL A 16 6.38 -18.25 -6.14
N ARG A 17 7.37 -17.67 -6.83
CA ARG A 17 7.27 -16.31 -7.36
C ARG A 17 6.12 -16.15 -8.35
N LYS A 18 5.86 -17.16 -9.17
CA LYS A 18 4.72 -17.14 -10.09
C LYS A 18 3.39 -17.17 -9.36
N CYS A 19 3.25 -18.00 -8.33
CA CYS A 19 2.04 -18.04 -7.50
C CYS A 19 1.81 -16.69 -6.80
N LEU A 20 2.84 -16.13 -6.15
CA LEU A 20 2.75 -14.82 -5.49
C LEU A 20 2.43 -13.70 -6.49
N PHE A 21 2.95 -13.78 -7.73
CA PHE A 21 2.61 -12.84 -8.78
C PHE A 21 1.11 -12.87 -9.13
N TYR A 22 0.50 -14.05 -9.25
CA TYR A 22 -0.95 -14.14 -9.52
C TYR A 22 -1.78 -13.67 -8.33
N ILE A 23 -1.36 -13.96 -7.10
CA ILE A 23 -2.01 -13.44 -5.90
C ILE A 23 -1.96 -11.89 -5.92
N HIS A 24 -0.78 -11.32 -6.11
CA HIS A 24 -0.59 -9.86 -6.20
C HIS A 24 -1.44 -9.24 -7.31
N LEU A 25 -1.46 -9.85 -8.49
CA LEU A 25 -2.22 -9.38 -9.65
C LEU A 25 -3.73 -9.33 -9.36
N TRP A 26 -4.31 -10.44 -8.87
CA TRP A 26 -5.74 -10.53 -8.67
C TRP A 26 -6.23 -9.79 -7.44
N VAL A 27 -5.48 -9.83 -6.34
CA VAL A 27 -5.79 -9.01 -5.16
C VAL A 27 -5.69 -7.52 -5.53
N GLY A 28 -4.61 -7.10 -6.21
CA GLY A 28 -4.46 -5.71 -6.64
C GLY A 28 -5.56 -5.23 -7.59
N ALA A 29 -6.00 -6.08 -8.53
CA ALA A 29 -7.13 -5.77 -9.39
C ALA A 29 -8.45 -5.66 -8.60
N GLY A 30 -8.67 -6.54 -7.60
CA GLY A 30 -9.88 -6.55 -6.80
C GLY A 30 -10.01 -5.37 -5.84
N VAL A 31 -8.90 -4.94 -5.22
CA VAL A 31 -8.92 -3.83 -4.25
C VAL A 31 -8.39 -2.51 -4.81
N GLY A 32 -8.08 -2.43 -6.10
CA GLY A 32 -7.44 -1.25 -6.70
C GLY A 32 -8.24 0.03 -6.51
N LEU A 33 -9.55 0.01 -6.79
CA LEU A 33 -10.42 1.17 -6.60
C LEU A 33 -10.51 1.59 -5.12
N TYR A 34 -10.58 0.62 -4.21
CA TYR A 34 -10.55 0.86 -2.77
C TYR A 34 -9.24 1.56 -2.37
N ILE A 35 -8.08 1.11 -2.86
CA ILE A 35 -6.78 1.72 -2.56
C ILE A 35 -6.74 3.17 -3.06
N VAL A 36 -7.26 3.46 -4.25
CA VAL A 36 -7.37 4.84 -4.76
C VAL A 36 -8.20 5.70 -3.82
N LEU A 37 -9.38 5.21 -3.40
CA LEU A 37 -10.27 5.91 -2.50
C LEU A 37 -9.57 6.21 -1.16
N MET A 38 -8.95 5.21 -0.53
CA MET A 38 -8.25 5.36 0.74
C MET A 38 -7.05 6.30 0.63
N SER A 39 -6.29 6.21 -0.45
CA SER A 39 -5.14 7.06 -0.74
C SER A 39 -5.54 8.54 -0.86
N MET A 40 -6.58 8.84 -1.62
CA MET A 40 -7.06 10.22 -1.82
C MET A 40 -7.68 10.80 -0.54
N THR A 41 -8.58 10.07 0.10
CA THR A 41 -9.22 10.54 1.33
C THR A 41 -8.22 10.68 2.47
N GLY A 42 -7.30 9.71 2.62
CA GLY A 42 -6.21 9.78 3.60
C GLY A 42 -5.31 11.00 3.40
N SER A 43 -4.93 11.30 2.16
CA SER A 43 -4.12 12.49 1.84
C SER A 43 -4.81 13.81 2.17
N ILE A 44 -6.14 13.88 2.05
CA ILE A 44 -6.92 15.07 2.41
C ILE A 44 -7.00 15.22 3.93
N ILE A 45 -7.31 14.15 4.66
CA ILE A 45 -7.54 14.21 6.11
C ILE A 45 -6.26 14.40 6.93
N VAL A 46 -5.08 14.30 6.33
CA VAL A 46 -3.82 14.74 6.98
C VAL A 46 -3.95 16.19 7.45
N PHE A 47 -4.56 17.07 6.64
CA PHE A 47 -4.78 18.48 6.96
C PHE A 47 -6.11 18.74 7.69
N ARG A 48 -6.72 17.73 8.30
CA ARG A 48 -8.03 17.85 8.98
C ARG A 48 -8.09 19.06 9.91
N ASN A 49 -7.10 19.22 10.80
CA ASN A 49 -7.07 20.30 11.77
C ASN A 49 -7.04 21.69 11.15
N GLU A 50 -6.40 21.84 9.97
CA GLU A 50 -6.36 23.09 9.24
C GLU A 50 -7.65 23.38 8.48
N LEU A 51 -8.24 22.35 7.88
CA LEU A 51 -9.48 22.43 7.13
C LEU A 51 -10.68 22.74 8.05
N GLU A 52 -10.73 22.20 9.25
CA GLU A 52 -11.79 22.44 10.24
C GLU A 52 -11.77 23.86 10.82
N LYS A 53 -10.71 24.63 10.64
CA LYS A 53 -10.68 26.08 10.99
C LYS A 53 -11.62 26.91 10.12
N ALA A 54 -12.01 26.40 8.96
CA ALA A 54 -12.99 27.03 8.07
C ALA A 54 -14.39 26.42 8.31
N PRO A 55 -15.33 27.13 8.96
CA PRO A 55 -16.62 26.55 9.38
C PRO A 55 -17.41 25.92 8.25
N PHE A 56 -17.31 26.45 7.02
CA PHE A 56 -18.00 25.91 5.85
C PHE A 56 -17.43 24.59 5.33
N LEU A 57 -16.24 24.18 5.75
CA LEU A 57 -15.61 22.91 5.36
C LEU A 57 -15.86 21.79 6.37
N VAL A 58 -16.26 22.09 7.61
CA VAL A 58 -16.34 21.10 8.70
C VAL A 58 -17.18 19.88 8.29
N SER A 59 -18.40 20.07 7.78
CA SER A 59 -19.24 18.93 7.38
C SER A 59 -18.66 18.12 6.22
N SER A 60 -17.95 18.77 5.29
CA SER A 60 -17.28 18.08 4.19
C SER A 60 -16.09 17.26 4.68
N VAL A 61 -15.34 17.79 5.63
CA VAL A 61 -14.20 17.08 6.24
C VAL A 61 -14.71 15.90 7.04
N GLU A 62 -15.73 16.04 7.86
CA GLU A 62 -16.36 14.94 8.61
C GLU A 62 -16.86 13.84 7.67
N TRP A 63 -17.50 14.21 6.55
CA TRP A 63 -17.92 13.25 5.55
C TRP A 63 -16.73 12.46 4.94
N ILE A 64 -15.62 13.14 4.62
CA ILE A 64 -14.41 12.50 4.09
C ILE A 64 -13.78 11.58 5.15
N VAL A 65 -13.77 11.99 6.41
CA VAL A 65 -13.29 11.18 7.54
C VAL A 65 -14.13 9.91 7.66
N ASP A 66 -15.47 10.04 7.68
CA ASP A 66 -16.35 8.88 7.78
C ASP A 66 -16.22 7.94 6.56
N LEU A 67 -16.03 8.50 5.36
CA LEU A 67 -15.72 7.72 4.16
C LEU A 67 -14.41 6.95 4.31
N HIS A 68 -13.36 7.57 4.85
CA HIS A 68 -12.05 6.92 5.05
C HIS A 68 -12.10 5.87 6.15
N GLU A 69 -12.77 6.13 7.27
CA GLU A 69 -12.78 5.23 8.41
C GLU A 69 -13.79 4.09 8.26
N ASN A 70 -14.97 4.38 7.71
CA ASN A 70 -16.14 3.51 7.76
C ASN A 70 -16.79 3.26 6.39
N LEU A 71 -16.24 3.79 5.28
CA LEU A 71 -16.84 3.73 3.94
C LEU A 71 -18.30 4.22 3.91
N LEU A 72 -18.70 5.10 4.83
CA LEU A 72 -20.07 5.61 5.06
C LEU A 72 -21.10 4.54 5.48
N PHE A 73 -20.65 3.33 5.87
CA PHE A 73 -21.52 2.21 6.28
C PHE A 73 -21.32 1.79 7.73
N GLY A 74 -20.77 2.65 8.58
CA GLY A 74 -20.58 2.42 10.01
C GLY A 74 -19.77 1.14 10.30
N ARG A 75 -20.28 0.27 11.19
CA ARG A 75 -19.59 -0.95 11.59
C ARG A 75 -19.26 -1.88 10.40
N ASN A 76 -20.19 -2.06 9.47
CA ASN A 76 -19.97 -2.93 8.31
C ASN A 76 -18.92 -2.35 7.37
N GLY A 77 -18.96 -1.04 7.17
CA GLY A 77 -17.94 -0.36 6.38
C GLY A 77 -16.55 -0.45 7.00
N ARG A 78 -16.45 -0.29 8.35
CA ARG A 78 -15.19 -0.49 9.08
C ARG A 78 -14.65 -1.92 8.92
N PHE A 79 -15.51 -2.93 8.93
CA PHE A 79 -15.12 -4.32 8.68
C PHE A 79 -14.56 -4.50 7.26
N VAL A 80 -15.23 -3.96 6.24
CA VAL A 80 -14.75 -3.98 4.84
C VAL A 80 -13.45 -3.21 4.70
N ASN A 81 -13.31 -2.06 5.37
CA ASN A 81 -12.07 -1.28 5.41
C ASN A 81 -10.91 -2.08 6.01
N GLY A 82 -11.14 -2.85 7.07
CA GLY A 82 -10.15 -3.74 7.66
C GLY A 82 -9.70 -4.86 6.69
N ILE A 83 -10.62 -5.44 5.92
CA ILE A 83 -10.28 -6.42 4.86
C ILE A 83 -9.41 -5.74 3.79
N GLY A 84 -9.75 -4.52 3.38
CA GLY A 84 -8.97 -3.74 2.43
C GLY A 84 -7.55 -3.44 2.92
N ALA A 85 -7.41 -3.00 4.18
CA ALA A 85 -6.11 -2.74 4.81
C ALA A 85 -5.26 -4.02 4.92
N THR A 86 -5.88 -5.15 5.29
CA THR A 86 -5.19 -6.46 5.32
C THR A 86 -4.77 -6.90 3.91
N SER A 87 -5.59 -6.64 2.90
CA SER A 87 -5.24 -6.89 1.50
C SER A 87 -4.06 -6.04 1.04
N LEU A 88 -3.96 -4.80 1.52
CA LEU A 88 -2.81 -3.93 1.26
C LEU A 88 -1.51 -4.51 1.87
N ILE A 89 -1.55 -5.06 3.08
CA ILE A 89 -0.42 -5.79 3.67
C ILE A 89 -0.01 -6.96 2.77
N LEU A 90 -0.97 -7.76 2.33
CA LEU A 90 -0.71 -8.89 1.42
C LEU A 90 -0.08 -8.42 0.11
N LEU A 91 -0.53 -7.30 -0.46
CA LEU A 91 0.06 -6.70 -1.65
C LEU A 91 1.49 -6.22 -1.40
N CYS A 92 1.78 -5.61 -0.26
CA CYS A 92 3.15 -5.22 0.11
C CYS A 92 4.07 -6.43 0.21
N LEU A 93 3.67 -7.48 0.93
CA LEU A 93 4.49 -8.67 1.14
C LEU A 93 4.73 -9.44 -0.18
N THR A 94 3.67 -9.66 -0.95
CA THR A 94 3.81 -10.30 -2.27
C THR A 94 4.61 -9.45 -3.24
N GLY A 95 4.38 -8.13 -3.23
CA GLY A 95 5.11 -7.15 -4.03
C GLY A 95 6.60 -7.16 -3.74
N ALA A 96 7.01 -7.17 -2.47
CA ALA A 96 8.42 -7.24 -2.06
C ALA A 96 9.10 -8.50 -2.60
N VAL A 97 8.42 -9.66 -2.54
CA VAL A 97 8.97 -10.92 -3.05
C VAL A 97 9.08 -10.93 -4.58
N ILE A 98 8.07 -10.47 -5.30
CA ILE A 98 8.08 -10.47 -6.76
C ILE A 98 8.90 -9.34 -7.37
N TRP A 99 9.21 -8.30 -6.58
CA TRP A 99 9.99 -7.15 -7.04
C TRP A 99 11.41 -7.54 -7.43
N TRP A 100 12.03 -8.53 -6.77
CA TRP A 100 13.41 -8.92 -7.02
C TRP A 100 13.65 -9.32 -8.48
N PRO A 101 14.43 -8.54 -9.28
CA PRO A 101 14.66 -8.81 -10.69
C PRO A 101 15.92 -9.64 -10.98
N GLY A 102 16.61 -10.12 -9.94
CA GLY A 102 17.91 -10.77 -10.03
C GLY A 102 19.10 -9.82 -9.88
N ILE A 103 20.27 -10.38 -9.59
CA ILE A 103 21.51 -9.62 -9.29
C ILE A 103 21.90 -8.67 -10.43
N SER A 104 21.67 -9.05 -11.67
CA SER A 104 22.11 -8.25 -12.82
C SER A 104 21.27 -6.98 -13.04
N ASN A 105 20.04 -6.93 -12.55
CA ASN A 105 19.06 -5.92 -12.95
C ASN A 105 18.49 -5.07 -11.80
N TRP A 106 18.87 -5.33 -10.54
CA TRP A 106 18.28 -4.68 -9.37
C TRP A 106 18.40 -3.14 -9.40
N ARG A 107 19.53 -2.60 -9.89
CA ARG A 107 19.71 -1.14 -10.00
C ARG A 107 18.71 -0.49 -10.96
N ARG A 108 18.39 -1.17 -12.07
CA ARG A 108 17.38 -0.68 -13.03
C ARG A 108 15.98 -0.72 -12.46
N ALA A 109 15.68 -1.69 -11.60
CA ALA A 109 14.37 -1.80 -10.96
C ALA A 109 14.09 -0.69 -9.94
N LEU A 110 15.11 0.05 -9.51
CA LEU A 110 15.00 1.21 -8.63
C LEU A 110 14.71 2.53 -9.34
N THR A 111 14.75 2.55 -10.68
CA THR A 111 14.68 3.77 -11.48
C THR A 111 13.59 3.69 -12.54
N VAL A 112 13.10 4.85 -12.98
CA VAL A 112 12.07 4.99 -14.01
C VAL A 112 12.71 5.50 -15.29
N ASN A 113 12.47 4.79 -16.41
CA ASN A 113 12.86 5.28 -17.73
C ASN A 113 11.76 6.17 -18.33
N TRP A 114 11.91 7.49 -18.18
CA TRP A 114 10.96 8.49 -18.64
C TRP A 114 10.78 8.58 -20.16
N ARG A 115 11.72 8.03 -20.93
CA ARG A 115 11.70 8.05 -22.41
C ARG A 115 11.16 6.76 -23.03
N SER A 116 10.71 5.82 -22.21
CA SER A 116 10.17 4.56 -22.70
C SER A 116 8.69 4.70 -23.13
N PHE A 117 8.20 3.74 -23.91
CA PHE A 117 6.76 3.68 -24.22
C PHE A 117 5.92 3.44 -22.95
N PHE A 118 4.67 3.90 -22.98
CA PHE A 118 3.80 4.03 -21.80
C PHE A 118 3.70 2.76 -20.93
N ALA A 119 3.63 1.57 -21.54
CA ALA A 119 3.54 0.33 -20.74
C ALA A 119 4.85 0.00 -20.02
N ARG A 120 6.00 0.33 -20.60
CA ARG A 120 7.31 0.16 -19.93
C ARG A 120 7.47 1.21 -18.84
N PHE A 121 7.11 2.46 -19.11
CA PHE A 121 7.08 3.52 -18.10
C PHE A 121 6.20 3.14 -16.90
N SER A 122 4.97 2.64 -17.14
CA SER A 122 4.07 2.21 -16.08
C SER A 122 4.64 1.05 -15.25
N TRP A 123 5.34 0.13 -15.90
CA TRP A 123 6.04 -0.96 -15.20
C TRP A 123 7.16 -0.43 -14.30
N ASP A 124 8.04 0.39 -14.86
CA ASP A 124 9.17 0.95 -14.13
C ASP A 124 8.68 1.83 -12.97
N LEU A 125 7.64 2.64 -13.21
CA LEU A 125 7.03 3.49 -12.19
C LEU A 125 6.43 2.65 -11.04
N HIS A 126 5.63 1.62 -11.37
CA HIS A 126 5.05 0.70 -10.38
C HIS A 126 6.14 0.01 -9.55
N SER A 127 7.17 -0.49 -10.21
CA SER A 127 8.28 -1.19 -9.58
C SER A 127 9.11 -0.29 -8.65
N ALA A 128 9.50 0.89 -9.15
CA ALA A 128 10.33 1.83 -8.40
C ALA A 128 9.56 2.47 -7.24
N LEU A 129 8.33 2.97 -7.48
CA LEU A 129 7.49 3.51 -6.41
C LEU A 129 7.16 2.45 -5.37
N GLY A 130 6.82 1.22 -5.81
CA GLY A 130 6.54 0.13 -4.90
C GLY A 130 7.70 -0.17 -3.96
N PHE A 131 8.94 -0.15 -4.45
CA PHE A 131 10.12 -0.35 -3.63
C PHE A 131 10.36 0.80 -2.65
N TRP A 132 10.39 2.05 -3.15
CA TRP A 132 10.73 3.21 -2.32
C TRP A 132 9.65 3.56 -1.30
N SER A 133 8.37 3.32 -1.60
CA SER A 133 7.26 3.57 -0.68
C SER A 133 6.89 2.37 0.20
N PHE A 134 7.50 1.20 -0.02
CA PHE A 134 7.17 -0.04 0.68
C PHE A 134 7.00 0.10 2.19
N PRO A 135 7.96 0.70 2.95
CA PRO A 135 7.84 0.79 4.41
C PRO A 135 6.65 1.65 4.84
N PHE A 136 6.33 2.71 4.10
CA PHE A 136 5.21 3.59 4.41
C PHE A 136 3.87 2.91 4.11
N VAL A 137 3.74 2.30 2.92
CA VAL A 137 2.50 1.62 2.51
C VAL A 137 2.22 0.41 3.40
N LEU A 138 3.25 -0.34 3.78
CA LEU A 138 3.13 -1.45 4.74
C LEU A 138 2.68 -0.95 6.11
N MET A 139 3.27 0.12 6.62
CA MET A 139 2.91 0.75 7.88
C MET A 139 1.44 1.20 7.86
N TRP A 140 0.96 1.85 6.78
CA TRP A 140 -0.45 2.23 6.66
C TRP A 140 -1.38 1.02 6.56
N GLY A 141 -0.97 -0.06 5.90
CA GLY A 141 -1.72 -1.32 5.89
C GLY A 141 -1.88 -1.91 7.29
N ILE A 142 -0.78 -1.98 8.05
CA ILE A 142 -0.78 -2.52 9.42
C ILE A 142 -1.63 -1.64 10.34
N SER A 143 -1.41 -0.33 10.35
CA SER A 143 -2.16 0.60 11.19
C SER A 143 -3.64 0.68 10.83
N GLY A 144 -3.99 0.68 9.53
CA GLY A 144 -5.39 0.62 9.09
C GLY A 144 -6.08 -0.69 9.49
N SER A 145 -5.36 -1.81 9.42
CA SER A 145 -5.86 -3.10 9.92
C SER A 145 -6.07 -3.07 11.44
N TYR A 146 -5.14 -2.49 12.20
CA TYR A 146 -5.28 -2.30 13.65
C TYR A 146 -6.51 -1.45 14.00
N PHE A 147 -6.69 -0.27 13.38
CA PHE A 147 -7.83 0.60 13.66
C PHE A 147 -9.18 -0.04 13.31
N SER A 148 -9.19 -0.96 12.36
CA SER A 148 -10.40 -1.69 11.96
C SER A 148 -10.69 -2.90 12.87
N PHE A 149 -9.64 -3.59 13.34
CA PHE A 149 -9.72 -4.84 14.13
C PHE A 149 -8.92 -4.76 15.46
N PRO A 150 -9.13 -3.74 16.32
CA PRO A 150 -8.31 -3.54 17.50
C PRO A 150 -8.33 -4.75 18.46
N GLN A 151 -9.47 -5.44 18.59
CA GLN A 151 -9.58 -6.61 19.48
C GLN A 151 -8.65 -7.75 19.06
N ALA A 152 -8.50 -8.00 17.75
CA ALA A 152 -7.61 -9.05 17.25
C ALA A 152 -6.13 -8.72 17.54
N PHE A 153 -5.75 -7.46 17.37
CA PHE A 153 -4.39 -6.99 17.68
C PHE A 153 -4.12 -7.03 19.20
N ASN A 154 -5.04 -6.52 20.00
CA ASN A 154 -4.90 -6.53 21.47
C ASN A 154 -4.82 -7.94 22.04
N ALA A 155 -5.54 -8.92 21.46
CA ALA A 155 -5.42 -10.32 21.85
C ALA A 155 -4.02 -10.90 21.58
N VAL A 156 -3.40 -10.52 20.43
CA VAL A 156 -2.04 -10.96 20.08
C VAL A 156 -1.01 -10.24 20.96
N PHE A 157 -1.13 -8.93 21.14
CA PHE A 157 -0.20 -8.14 21.96
C PHE A 157 -0.29 -8.52 23.44
N GLY A 158 -1.49 -8.71 24.01
CA GLY A 158 -1.65 -9.14 25.41
C GLY A 158 -1.05 -10.52 25.69
N PHE A 159 -0.96 -11.39 24.68
CA PHE A 159 -0.24 -12.65 24.79
C PHE A 159 1.29 -12.47 24.78
N VAL A 160 1.80 -11.51 23.97
CA VAL A 160 3.25 -11.26 23.80
C VAL A 160 3.82 -10.36 24.88
N ASP A 161 3.04 -9.37 25.32
CA ASP A 161 3.42 -8.37 26.32
C ASP A 161 2.32 -8.22 27.40
N PRO A 162 2.28 -9.12 28.40
CA PRO A 162 1.29 -9.03 29.48
C PRO A 162 1.40 -7.78 30.35
N SER A 163 2.51 -7.03 30.26
CA SER A 163 2.72 -5.79 31.00
C SER A 163 2.14 -4.55 30.32
N ASP A 164 1.68 -4.67 29.09
CA ASP A 164 1.13 -3.62 28.21
C ASP A 164 2.07 -2.42 27.94
N HIS A 165 3.25 -2.37 28.54
CA HIS A 165 4.14 -1.20 28.44
C HIS A 165 4.73 -1.01 27.03
N PHE A 166 5.24 -2.08 26.43
CA PHE A 166 5.76 -2.05 25.06
C PHE A 166 4.62 -1.91 24.05
N THR A 167 3.50 -2.54 24.33
CA THR A 167 2.30 -2.50 23.48
C THR A 167 1.77 -1.08 23.37
N ASP A 168 1.54 -0.37 24.49
CA ASP A 168 1.04 1.00 24.48
C ASP A 168 1.96 1.95 23.71
N GLN A 169 3.28 1.83 23.93
CA GLN A 169 4.24 2.64 23.20
C GLN A 169 4.21 2.37 21.70
N THR A 170 4.14 1.12 21.30
CA THR A 170 4.10 0.70 19.88
C THR A 170 2.83 1.21 19.20
N LEU A 171 1.67 1.09 19.85
CA LEU A 171 0.38 1.55 19.32
C LEU A 171 0.32 3.09 19.21
N ASN A 172 0.92 3.79 20.16
CA ASN A 172 1.05 5.25 20.09
C ASN A 172 1.89 5.68 18.87
N TRP A 173 3.08 5.07 18.68
CA TRP A 173 3.90 5.34 17.50
C TRP A 173 3.19 5.00 16.19
N LEU A 174 2.47 3.88 16.14
CA LEU A 174 1.70 3.46 14.97
C LEU A 174 0.63 4.50 14.61
N SER A 175 -0.05 5.06 15.61
CA SER A 175 -1.02 6.14 15.42
C SER A 175 -0.37 7.42 14.91
N LEU A 176 0.72 7.88 15.55
CA LEU A 176 1.45 9.07 15.13
C LEU A 176 1.95 8.97 13.68
N LEU A 177 2.50 7.81 13.31
CA LEU A 177 2.97 7.53 11.97
C LEU A 177 1.82 7.44 10.97
N HIS A 178 0.68 6.83 11.34
CA HIS A 178 -0.46 6.75 10.44
C HIS A 178 -0.99 8.13 10.05
N PHE A 179 -1.13 9.01 11.02
CA PHE A 179 -1.70 10.35 10.84
C PHE A 179 -0.69 11.40 10.38
N GLY A 180 0.62 11.12 10.41
CA GLY A 180 1.66 12.07 10.02
C GLY A 180 1.78 13.30 10.93
N ARG A 181 1.40 13.18 12.22
CA ARG A 181 1.30 14.31 13.17
C ARG A 181 2.67 14.74 13.73
N PHE A 182 3.57 15.21 12.86
CA PHE A 182 4.91 15.68 13.20
C PHE A 182 5.15 17.15 12.79
N GLY A 183 4.06 17.92 12.58
CA GLY A 183 4.08 19.31 12.14
C GLY A 183 3.88 19.46 10.62
N TRP A 184 3.65 20.72 10.18
CA TRP A 184 3.18 21.04 8.82
C TRP A 184 4.05 20.48 7.69
N PHE A 185 5.37 20.44 7.88
CA PHE A 185 6.27 19.87 6.87
C PHE A 185 6.06 18.36 6.72
N ALA A 186 5.91 17.66 7.85
CA ALA A 186 5.62 16.22 7.82
C ALA A 186 4.25 15.96 7.19
N GLU A 187 3.24 16.77 7.49
CA GLU A 187 1.90 16.67 6.89
C GLU A 187 1.96 16.81 5.36
N ALA A 188 2.74 17.77 4.85
CA ALA A 188 2.95 17.93 3.41
C ALA A 188 3.63 16.69 2.78
N VAL A 189 4.66 16.15 3.44
CA VAL A 189 5.35 14.92 2.98
C VAL A 189 4.41 13.73 3.03
N TRP A 190 3.63 13.57 4.13
CA TRP A 190 2.65 12.48 4.28
C TRP A 190 1.55 12.53 3.23
N THR A 191 1.08 13.72 2.89
CA THR A 191 0.10 13.92 1.81
C THR A 191 0.65 13.44 0.47
N LEU A 192 1.87 13.84 0.12
CA LEU A 192 2.50 13.41 -1.13
C LEU A 192 2.75 11.90 -1.16
N LEU A 193 3.27 11.33 -0.07
CA LEU A 193 3.45 9.89 0.07
C LEU A 193 2.11 9.15 0.07
N GLY A 194 1.07 9.72 0.68
CA GLY A 194 -0.28 9.19 0.71
C GLY A 194 -0.92 9.02 -0.67
N LEU A 195 -0.50 9.81 -1.68
CA LEU A 195 -0.95 9.66 -3.07
C LEU A 195 -0.24 8.52 -3.83
N VAL A 196 0.89 8.03 -3.30
CA VAL A 196 1.65 6.96 -3.99
C VAL A 196 0.84 5.67 -4.14
N PRO A 197 0.08 5.17 -3.14
CA PRO A 197 -0.76 3.98 -3.32
C PRO A 197 -1.79 4.12 -4.44
N ALA A 198 -2.34 5.32 -4.68
CA ALA A 198 -3.22 5.57 -5.82
C ALA A 198 -2.48 5.38 -7.15
N LEU A 199 -1.26 5.94 -7.29
CA LEU A 199 -0.43 5.76 -8.48
C LEU A 199 -0.04 4.29 -8.68
N LEU A 200 0.30 3.58 -7.61
CA LEU A 200 0.56 2.14 -7.65
C LEU A 200 -0.67 1.37 -8.10
N SER A 201 -1.85 1.73 -7.63
CA SER A 201 -3.10 1.10 -8.03
C SER A 201 -3.40 1.35 -9.52
N PHE A 202 -3.33 2.58 -9.99
CA PHE A 202 -3.55 2.91 -11.41
C PHE A 202 -2.59 2.16 -12.33
N THR A 203 -1.30 2.19 -12.04
CA THR A 203 -0.29 1.49 -12.85
C THR A 203 -0.48 -0.02 -12.76
N GLY A 204 -0.79 -0.57 -11.59
CA GLY A 204 -1.04 -2.00 -11.38
C GLY A 204 -2.26 -2.50 -12.14
N VAL A 205 -3.40 -1.79 -12.05
CA VAL A 205 -4.63 -2.11 -12.79
C VAL A 205 -4.41 -2.00 -14.30
N PHE A 206 -3.73 -0.95 -14.77
CA PHE A 206 -3.37 -0.81 -16.19
C PHE A 206 -2.56 -2.02 -16.68
N LEU A 207 -1.53 -2.42 -15.93
CA LEU A 207 -0.69 -3.58 -16.29
C LEU A 207 -1.48 -4.89 -16.25
N CYS A 208 -2.40 -5.05 -15.31
CA CYS A 208 -3.33 -6.18 -15.22
C CYS A 208 -4.24 -6.23 -16.44
N CYS A 209 -4.94 -5.14 -16.76
CA CYS A 209 -5.82 -5.05 -17.92
C CYS A 209 -5.08 -5.38 -19.22
N ARG A 210 -3.89 -4.81 -19.39
CA ARG A 210 -3.06 -5.07 -20.55
C ARG A 210 -2.70 -6.55 -20.69
N ARG A 211 -2.34 -7.19 -19.58
CA ARG A 211 -1.93 -8.61 -19.57
C ARG A 211 -3.10 -9.56 -19.76
N VAL A 212 -4.21 -9.33 -19.06
CA VAL A 212 -5.34 -10.26 -18.99
C VAL A 212 -6.34 -10.02 -20.09
N ILE A 213 -6.75 -8.77 -20.32
CA ILE A 213 -7.80 -8.41 -21.27
C ILE A 213 -7.25 -8.31 -22.68
N LEU A 214 -6.16 -7.55 -22.86
CA LEU A 214 -5.58 -7.32 -24.19
C LEU A 214 -4.64 -8.44 -24.64
N LYS A 215 -4.35 -9.43 -23.79
CA LYS A 215 -3.41 -10.53 -24.05
C LYS A 215 -2.08 -10.05 -24.65
N ALA A 216 -1.72 -8.80 -24.37
CA ALA A 216 -0.48 -8.21 -24.89
C ALA A 216 0.75 -8.91 -24.29
N PRO A 217 1.88 -8.98 -25.02
CA PRO A 217 3.09 -9.57 -24.50
C PRO A 217 3.49 -8.91 -23.20
N SER A 218 3.99 -9.71 -22.25
CA SER A 218 4.49 -9.19 -20.99
C SER A 218 5.59 -8.16 -21.25
N VAL A 219 5.51 -7.01 -20.60
CA VAL A 219 6.64 -6.08 -20.56
C VAL A 219 7.74 -6.79 -19.80
N ARG A 220 8.74 -7.29 -20.51
CA ARG A 220 9.89 -7.92 -19.85
C ARG A 220 10.61 -6.82 -19.08
N PRO A 221 10.91 -7.03 -17.81
CA PRO A 221 11.55 -5.99 -16.99
C PRO A 221 12.93 -5.61 -17.55
N TYR A 222 13.66 -6.57 -18.17
CA TYR A 222 15.06 -6.34 -18.62
C TYR A 222 15.46 -7.31 -19.73
#